data_84b03abd75502a5f7af4ea69843e7cb9
#
_entry.id   84b03abd75502a5f7af4ea69843e7cb9
#
_cell.length_a   1.000
_cell.length_b   1.000
_cell.length_c   1.000
_cell.angle_alpha   90.00
_cell.angle_beta   90.00
_cell.angle_gamma   90.00
#
_symmetry.space_group_name_H-M   'P 1'
#
loop_
_entity.id
_entity.type
_entity.pdbx_description
1 polymer ?
#
loop_
_entity_poly.entity_id
_entity_poly.type
_entity_poly.pdbx_seq_one_letter_code
_entity_poly.pdbx_strand_id
1 'polypeptide(L)'
;MIQIFRLIKIYKIIMKNSLDKDILNFRYLWLINIFRIFFPSLWFRSSSLSRGERIRKTFEELGPIFVKLGQTISTRKDLLPDDIAEELVKLQDKVPPFSGKEAKRVIEKALNDDITNIFEEFKIEALASASVAQ
;
A
#
# COMPACT_ATOMS: atom_id res chain seq x y z
N MET A 1 4.27 0.05 -22.73
CA MET A 1 5.26 -0.72 -21.94
C MET A 1 5.12 -0.54 -20.43
N ILE A 2 5.01 0.66 -19.91
CA ILE A 2 4.92 0.97 -18.46
C ILE A 2 3.75 0.24 -17.75
N GLN A 3 2.61 0.09 -18.40
CA GLN A 3 1.41 -0.54 -17.81
C GLN A 3 1.59 -2.05 -17.55
N ILE A 4 2.29 -2.76 -18.42
CA ILE A 4 2.53 -4.20 -18.27
C ILE A 4 3.43 -4.49 -17.07
N PHE A 5 4.49 -3.69 -16.86
CA PHE A 5 5.35 -3.82 -15.68
C PHE A 5 4.59 -3.55 -14.38
N ARG A 6 3.64 -2.61 -14.42
CA ARG A 6 2.78 -2.30 -13.27
C ARG A 6 1.84 -3.45 -12.94
N LEU A 7 1.24 -4.08 -13.93
CA LEU A 7 0.40 -5.28 -13.75
C LEU A 7 1.20 -6.46 -13.21
N ILE A 8 2.41 -6.69 -13.71
CA ILE A 8 3.30 -7.74 -13.20
C ILE A 8 3.67 -7.47 -11.73
N LYS A 9 3.94 -6.21 -11.37
CA LYS A 9 4.23 -5.83 -9.99
C LYS A 9 3.03 -6.11 -9.07
N ILE A 10 1.83 -5.69 -9.47
CA ILE A 10 0.58 -5.93 -8.73
C ILE A 10 0.37 -7.43 -8.54
N TYR A 11 0.49 -8.20 -9.60
CA TYR A 11 0.36 -9.66 -9.55
C TYR A 11 1.35 -10.29 -8.57
N LYS A 12 2.64 -9.92 -8.64
CA LYS A 12 3.67 -10.41 -7.71
C LYS A 12 3.35 -10.12 -6.24
N ILE A 13 2.82 -8.94 -5.95
CA ILE A 13 2.45 -8.54 -4.58
C ILE A 13 1.26 -9.37 -4.08
N ILE A 14 0.23 -9.56 -4.90
CA ILE A 14 -0.95 -10.39 -4.57
C ILE A 14 -0.52 -11.83 -4.27
N MET A 15 0.32 -12.41 -5.12
CA MET A 15 0.84 -13.77 -4.94
C MET A 15 1.75 -13.88 -3.72
N LYS A 16 2.61 -12.89 -3.48
CA LYS A 16 3.51 -12.83 -2.32
C LYS A 16 2.73 -12.90 -0.99
N ASN A 17 1.59 -12.22 -0.91
CA ASN A 17 0.76 -12.17 0.29
C ASN A 17 -0.29 -13.29 0.34
N SER A 18 -0.23 -14.27 -0.58
CA SER A 18 -1.14 -15.43 -0.63
C SER A 18 -2.64 -15.06 -0.71
N LEU A 19 -2.95 -13.90 -1.30
CA LEU A 19 -4.34 -13.49 -1.52
C LEU A 19 -5.02 -14.27 -2.64
N ASP A 20 -4.26 -14.97 -3.47
CA ASP A 20 -4.78 -15.85 -4.50
C ASP A 20 -5.76 -16.88 -3.95
N LYS A 21 -5.53 -17.38 -2.73
CA LYS A 21 -6.42 -18.34 -2.06
C LYS A 21 -7.77 -17.75 -1.71
N ASP A 22 -7.82 -16.48 -1.35
CA ASP A 22 -9.06 -15.78 -0.96
C ASP A 22 -9.83 -15.28 -2.20
N ILE A 23 -9.11 -15.02 -3.29
CA ILE A 23 -9.67 -14.52 -4.56
C ILE A 23 -10.15 -15.68 -5.45
N LEU A 24 -9.58 -16.89 -5.33
CA LEU A 24 -9.88 -18.04 -6.18
C LEU A 24 -11.34 -18.54 -6.11
N ASN A 25 -12.13 -18.09 -5.15
CA ASN A 25 -13.58 -18.33 -5.14
C ASN A 25 -14.33 -17.51 -6.21
N PHE A 26 -13.69 -16.59 -6.91
CA PHE A 26 -14.27 -15.85 -8.03
C PHE A 26 -14.10 -16.63 -9.34
N ARG A 27 -15.20 -17.06 -9.92
CA ARG A 27 -15.35 -17.92 -11.10
C ARG A 27 -14.62 -17.49 -12.39
N TYR A 28 -14.03 -16.28 -12.39
CA TYR A 28 -13.36 -15.71 -13.58
C TYR A 28 -11.84 -15.69 -13.51
N LEU A 29 -11.25 -16.24 -12.45
CA LEU A 29 -9.81 -16.11 -12.22
C LEU A 29 -9.00 -17.35 -12.63
N TRP A 30 -9.55 -18.22 -13.51
CA TRP A 30 -8.80 -19.32 -14.09
C TRP A 30 -7.53 -18.84 -14.83
N LEU A 31 -7.54 -17.59 -15.34
CA LEU A 31 -6.35 -16.93 -15.92
C LEU A 31 -5.19 -16.77 -14.92
N ILE A 32 -5.49 -16.58 -13.64
CA ILE A 32 -4.47 -16.50 -12.59
C ILE A 32 -3.75 -17.85 -12.43
N ASN A 33 -4.46 -18.96 -12.62
CA ASN A 33 -3.87 -20.29 -12.57
C ASN A 33 -2.88 -20.53 -13.71
N ILE A 34 -3.11 -19.98 -14.88
CA ILE A 34 -2.15 -20.05 -16.00
C ILE A 34 -0.86 -19.31 -15.62
N PHE A 35 -0.95 -18.13 -14.99
CA PHE A 35 0.23 -17.40 -14.53
C PHE A 35 0.96 -18.12 -13.37
N ARG A 36 0.29 -18.92 -12.56
CA ARG A 36 0.95 -19.74 -11.51
C ARG A 36 1.93 -20.73 -12.09
N ILE A 37 1.68 -21.27 -13.28
CA ILE A 37 2.57 -22.23 -13.97
C ILE A 37 3.93 -21.58 -14.25
N PHE A 38 3.97 -20.29 -14.54
CA PHE A 38 5.22 -19.56 -14.85
C PHE A 38 6.05 -19.17 -13.61
N PHE A 39 5.51 -19.26 -12.39
CA PHE A 39 6.20 -18.86 -11.17
C PHE A 39 6.08 -19.91 -10.05
N PRO A 40 6.71 -21.08 -10.19
CA PRO A 40 6.60 -22.18 -9.21
C PRO A 40 7.15 -21.82 -7.81
N SER A 41 8.07 -20.85 -7.72
CA SER A 41 8.60 -20.38 -6.43
C SER A 41 7.56 -19.73 -5.50
N LEU A 42 6.38 -19.39 -6.03
CA LEU A 42 5.28 -18.80 -5.26
C LEU A 42 4.32 -19.86 -4.67
N TRP A 43 4.48 -21.13 -5.05
CA TRP A 43 3.59 -22.22 -4.61
C TRP A 43 3.78 -22.62 -3.15
N PHE A 44 4.98 -22.46 -2.63
CA PHE A 44 5.38 -22.98 -1.32
C PHE A 44 5.28 -21.97 -0.18
N ARG A 45 4.67 -20.80 -0.41
CA ARG A 45 4.52 -19.80 0.65
C ARG A 45 3.22 -20.04 1.43
N SER A 46 3.38 -20.64 2.62
CA SER A 46 2.37 -20.59 3.66
C SER A 46 2.55 -19.28 4.43
N SER A 47 1.56 -18.40 4.39
CA SER A 47 1.55 -17.23 5.26
C SER A 47 0.88 -17.62 6.57
N SER A 48 1.57 -17.40 7.70
CA SER A 48 1.01 -17.54 9.04
C SER A 48 0.09 -16.36 9.41
N LEU A 49 -0.04 -15.38 8.52
CA LEU A 49 -0.83 -14.17 8.72
C LEU A 49 -2.33 -14.46 8.54
N SER A 50 -3.16 -13.76 9.32
CA SER A 50 -4.60 -13.78 9.14
C SER A 50 -5.01 -13.23 7.76
N ARG A 51 -6.25 -13.49 7.36
CA ARG A 51 -6.80 -12.99 6.09
C ARG A 51 -6.77 -11.45 6.02
N GLY A 52 -7.21 -10.78 7.08
CA GLY A 52 -7.19 -9.32 7.18
C GLY A 52 -5.77 -8.74 7.08
N GLU A 53 -4.81 -9.34 7.81
CA GLU A 53 -3.40 -8.92 7.75
C GLU A 53 -2.80 -9.04 6.35
N ARG A 54 -3.12 -10.11 5.61
CA ARG A 54 -2.64 -10.28 4.23
C ARG A 54 -3.17 -9.18 3.32
N ILE A 55 -4.47 -8.85 3.44
CA ILE A 55 -5.10 -7.78 2.66
C ILE A 55 -4.46 -6.44 3.01
N ARG A 56 -4.30 -6.12 4.30
CA ARG A 56 -3.66 -4.88 4.74
C ARG A 56 -2.25 -4.74 4.17
N LYS A 57 -1.40 -5.74 4.36
CA LYS A 57 -0.02 -5.74 3.82
C LYS A 57 0.01 -5.59 2.31
N THR A 58 -0.92 -6.22 1.61
CA THR A 58 -1.03 -6.05 0.15
C THR A 58 -1.31 -4.61 -0.21
N PHE A 59 -2.22 -3.94 0.47
CA PHE A 59 -2.54 -2.54 0.23
C PHE A 59 -1.35 -1.61 0.52
N GLU A 60 -0.62 -1.87 1.61
CA GLU A 60 0.62 -1.15 1.95
C GLU A 60 1.68 -1.31 0.84
N GLU A 61 1.91 -2.53 0.36
CA GLU A 61 2.92 -2.81 -0.68
C GLU A 61 2.50 -2.29 -2.07
N LEU A 62 1.22 -2.23 -2.38
CA LEU A 62 0.69 -1.67 -3.63
C LEU A 62 0.83 -0.14 -3.69
N GLY A 63 0.93 0.52 -2.53
CA GLY A 63 1.25 1.92 -2.40
C GLY A 63 0.05 2.84 -2.09
N PRO A 64 0.27 4.16 -2.09
CA PRO A 64 -0.63 5.15 -1.47
C PRO A 64 -2.07 5.12 -1.97
N ILE A 65 -2.30 4.84 -3.25
CA ILE A 65 -3.65 4.74 -3.83
C ILE A 65 -4.44 3.61 -3.17
N PHE A 66 -3.80 2.43 -2.98
CA PHE A 66 -4.45 1.28 -2.36
C PHE A 66 -4.61 1.46 -0.85
N VAL A 67 -3.63 2.11 -0.20
CA VAL A 67 -3.75 2.52 1.21
C VAL A 67 -4.97 3.44 1.38
N LYS A 68 -5.13 4.44 0.52
CA LYS A 68 -6.28 5.36 0.55
C LYS A 68 -7.60 4.63 0.31
N LEU A 69 -7.61 3.69 -0.62
CA LEU A 69 -8.77 2.82 -0.87
C LEU A 69 -9.10 2.01 0.38
N GLY A 70 -8.12 1.36 1.01
CA GLY A 70 -8.29 0.60 2.25
C GLY A 70 -8.82 1.45 3.40
N GLN A 71 -8.29 2.66 3.57
CA GLN A 71 -8.79 3.64 4.56
C GLN A 71 -10.26 3.99 4.31
N THR A 72 -10.64 4.23 3.05
CA THR A 72 -12.02 4.57 2.70
C THR A 72 -12.96 3.39 2.95
N ILE A 73 -12.57 2.17 2.58
CA ILE A 73 -13.39 0.98 2.76
C ILE A 73 -13.51 0.62 4.25
N SER A 74 -12.46 0.85 5.05
CA SER A 74 -12.48 0.55 6.50
C SER A 74 -13.50 1.38 7.30
N THR A 75 -13.94 2.52 6.75
CA THR A 75 -15.03 3.31 7.35
C THR A 75 -16.41 2.67 7.16
N ARG A 76 -16.53 1.75 6.23
CA ARG A 76 -17.77 1.05 5.86
C ARG A 76 -17.72 -0.40 6.37
N LYS A 77 -17.76 -0.55 7.69
CA LYS A 77 -17.74 -1.86 8.36
C LYS A 77 -18.91 -2.76 7.95
N ASP A 78 -20.01 -2.17 7.51
CA ASP A 78 -21.20 -2.86 6.98
C ASP A 78 -20.92 -3.67 5.71
N LEU A 79 -19.86 -3.33 4.96
CA LEU A 79 -19.49 -3.98 3.69
C LEU A 79 -18.42 -5.06 3.84
N LEU A 80 -17.79 -5.17 5.00
CA LEU A 80 -16.62 -6.03 5.21
C LEU A 80 -16.87 -7.03 6.34
N PRO A 81 -16.31 -8.25 6.23
CA PRO A 81 -16.12 -9.12 7.38
C PRO A 81 -15.29 -8.42 8.47
N ASP A 82 -15.63 -8.68 9.74
CA ASP A 82 -15.02 -7.99 10.89
C ASP A 82 -13.49 -8.13 10.92
N ASP A 83 -12.95 -9.31 10.61
CA ASP A 83 -11.53 -9.60 10.58
C ASP A 83 -10.76 -8.74 9.55
N ILE A 84 -11.40 -8.40 8.45
CA ILE A 84 -10.84 -7.51 7.42
C ILE A 84 -10.98 -6.05 7.83
N ALA A 85 -12.16 -5.67 8.35
CA ALA A 85 -12.42 -4.30 8.77
C ALA A 85 -11.45 -3.84 9.86
N GLU A 86 -11.22 -4.66 10.89
CA GLU A 86 -10.29 -4.38 11.98
C GLU A 86 -8.85 -4.17 11.48
N GLU A 87 -8.40 -4.97 10.54
CA GLU A 87 -7.06 -4.83 10.00
C GLU A 87 -6.92 -3.61 9.07
N LEU A 88 -7.94 -3.29 8.27
CA LEU A 88 -7.90 -2.13 7.39
C LEU A 88 -7.98 -0.80 8.16
N VAL A 89 -8.61 -0.77 9.34
CA VAL A 89 -8.58 0.41 10.22
C VAL A 89 -7.13 0.79 10.58
N LYS A 90 -6.24 -0.18 10.76
CA LYS A 90 -4.82 0.07 11.07
C LYS A 90 -4.06 0.81 9.97
N LEU A 91 -4.62 0.89 8.75
CA LEU A 91 -4.09 1.73 7.68
C LEU A 91 -4.30 3.22 7.95
N GLN A 92 -5.23 3.59 8.82
CA GLN A 92 -5.51 4.99 9.16
C GLN A 92 -4.40 5.60 10.03
N ASP A 93 -3.73 4.79 10.85
CA ASP A 93 -2.86 5.26 11.92
C ASP A 93 -1.36 5.28 11.56
N LYS A 94 -0.96 4.79 10.38
CA LYS A 94 0.46 4.62 10.06
C LYS A 94 0.81 5.02 8.63
N VAL A 95 0.91 6.30 8.39
CA VAL A 95 1.79 6.80 7.33
C VAL A 95 3.13 7.11 7.99
N PRO A 96 4.19 6.30 7.79
CA PRO A 96 5.49 6.64 8.33
C PRO A 96 5.93 7.97 7.73
N PRO A 97 6.39 8.92 8.55
CA PRO A 97 6.91 10.19 8.04
C PRO A 97 8.12 9.90 7.14
N PHE A 98 8.21 10.60 6.02
CA PHE A 98 9.44 10.61 5.26
C PHE A 98 10.45 11.61 5.89
N SER A 99 11.72 11.43 5.57
CA SER A 99 12.77 12.24 6.19
C SER A 99 12.54 13.74 5.96
N GLY A 100 12.59 14.55 7.02
CA GLY A 100 12.49 16.00 6.91
C GLY A 100 13.58 16.62 6.03
N LYS A 101 14.75 15.98 5.90
CA LYS A 101 15.78 16.37 4.93
C LYS A 101 15.28 16.19 3.49
N GLU A 102 14.55 15.13 3.22
CA GLU A 102 13.95 14.91 1.90
C GLU A 102 12.80 15.89 1.66
N ALA A 103 11.98 16.18 2.69
CA ALA A 103 10.95 17.22 2.62
C ALA A 103 11.54 18.56 2.22
N LYS A 104 12.60 19.00 2.93
CA LYS A 104 13.34 20.22 2.62
C LYS A 104 13.78 20.25 1.15
N ARG A 105 14.46 19.20 0.69
CA ARG A 105 14.95 19.09 -0.69
C ARG A 105 13.82 19.18 -1.74
N VAL A 106 12.70 18.55 -1.47
CA VAL A 106 11.53 18.57 -2.38
C VAL A 106 10.95 19.99 -2.48
N ILE A 107 10.82 20.69 -1.34
CA ILE A 107 10.29 22.05 -1.30
C ILE A 107 11.24 23.02 -2.01
N GLU A 108 12.54 23.01 -1.68
CA GLU A 108 13.54 23.86 -2.32
C GLU A 108 13.59 23.65 -3.84
N LYS A 109 13.51 22.39 -4.28
CA LYS A 109 13.46 22.07 -5.70
C LYS A 109 12.18 22.56 -6.37
N ALA A 110 11.03 22.43 -5.70
CA ALA A 110 9.73 22.82 -6.27
C ALA A 110 9.58 24.34 -6.38
N LEU A 111 10.10 25.09 -5.41
CA LEU A 111 10.00 26.55 -5.34
C LEU A 111 11.24 27.24 -5.88
N ASN A 112 12.30 26.50 -6.19
CA ASN A 112 13.57 26.98 -6.71
C ASN A 112 14.21 28.08 -5.84
N ASP A 113 14.08 27.91 -4.52
CA ASP A 113 14.62 28.84 -3.52
C ASP A 113 15.05 28.07 -2.26
N ASP A 114 15.89 28.69 -1.42
CA ASP A 114 16.30 28.10 -0.14
C ASP A 114 15.17 28.14 0.87
N ILE A 115 15.07 27.10 1.69
CA ILE A 115 14.00 26.94 2.69
C ILE A 115 13.95 28.12 3.66
N THR A 116 15.08 28.73 3.98
CA THR A 116 15.18 29.87 4.89
C THR A 116 14.62 31.15 4.30
N ASN A 117 14.52 31.26 2.99
CA ASN A 117 13.87 32.38 2.30
C ASN A 117 12.36 32.18 2.17
N ILE A 118 11.92 30.91 2.21
CA ILE A 118 10.52 30.53 1.99
C ILE A 118 9.73 30.55 3.31
N PHE A 119 10.37 30.09 4.40
CA PHE A 119 9.72 29.93 5.72
C PHE A 119 10.56 30.62 6.81
N GLU A 120 9.90 31.29 7.74
CA GLU A 120 10.54 31.82 8.94
C GLU A 120 11.11 30.72 9.83
N GLU A 121 10.39 29.58 9.92
CA GLU A 121 10.82 28.41 10.67
C GLU A 121 10.46 27.12 9.90
N PHE A 122 11.45 26.25 9.74
CA PHE A 122 11.26 24.92 9.18
C PHE A 122 11.83 23.85 10.12
N LYS A 123 10.94 23.03 10.68
CA LYS A 123 11.32 21.91 11.55
C LYS A 123 11.57 20.66 10.71
N ILE A 124 12.74 20.05 10.91
CA ILE A 124 13.11 18.79 10.25
C ILE A 124 12.25 17.62 10.77
N GLU A 125 11.83 17.68 12.04
CA GLU A 125 10.92 16.70 12.61
C GLU A 125 9.48 17.03 12.23
N ALA A 126 8.80 16.06 11.62
CA ALA A 126 7.42 16.23 11.23
C ALA A 126 6.51 16.35 12.46
N LEU A 127 5.62 17.34 12.48
CA LEU A 127 4.57 17.47 13.49
C LEU A 127 3.54 16.35 13.37
N ALA A 128 3.20 15.99 12.15
CA ALA A 128 2.28 14.92 11.80
C ALA A 128 2.61 14.42 10.40
N SER A 129 2.16 13.24 10.07
CA SER A 129 2.30 12.68 8.72
C SER A 129 0.96 12.13 8.25
N ALA A 130 0.58 12.52 7.04
CA ALA A 130 -0.66 12.09 6.39
C ALA A 130 -0.38 11.61 4.96
N SER A 131 -1.41 11.09 4.30
CA SER A 131 -1.27 10.50 2.95
C SER A 131 -0.86 11.50 1.86
N VAL A 132 -0.99 12.79 2.10
CA VAL A 132 -0.67 13.88 1.15
C VAL A 132 0.19 15.00 1.73
N ALA A 133 0.43 15.00 3.04
CA ALA A 133 1.18 16.06 3.72
C ALA A 133 1.93 15.54 4.94
N GLN A 134 2.99 16.24 5.27
CA GLN A 134 3.80 16.03 6.46
C GLN A 134 4.04 17.37 7.14
#